data_584707411ae5bbefeecff4e165a1be67
#
_entry.id   584707411ae5bbefeecff4e165a1be67
#
_cell.length_a   1.000
_cell.length_b   1.000
_cell.length_c   1.000
_cell.angle_alpha   90.00
_cell.angle_beta   90.00
_cell.angle_gamma   90.00
#
_symmetry.space_group_name_H-M   'P 1'
#
loop_
_entity.id
_entity.type
_entity.pdbx_description
1 polymer ?
#
loop_
_entity_poly.entity_id
_entity_poly.type
_entity_poly.pdbx_seq_one_letter_code
_entity_poly.pdbx_strand_id
1 'polypeptide(L)'
;MINGIVNIYKEKGYTSHDVVAVLRKVVGQKKIGHTGTLDPDATGVLPVCLGRATKVCELLTDHDKTYEALLLLGKTTDTQDISGEVLEERDPGNLTEEEVRSCIESFIGEYDQIPPMYSALKVNGKKLYELAREGKTVERKSRKVQIHGIRILEMNLPHVRMEVDCSKGTYIRTLGHDIGEKLQVGGCMEELERTKVGRFLKEDAVTLDEVRQKKEQGEGAELFTPLDQIFAELPAVTVTDAKAW
;
A
#
# COMPACT_ATOMS: atom_id res chain seq x y z
N MET A 1 15.13 -24.29 4.20
CA MET A 1 14.48 -23.05 4.71
C MET A 1 14.89 -21.88 3.81
N ILE A 2 13.93 -21.18 3.24
CA ILE A 2 14.14 -20.04 2.35
C ILE A 2 14.45 -18.80 3.20
N ASN A 3 15.50 -18.06 2.83
CA ASN A 3 15.89 -16.80 3.47
C ASN A 3 16.02 -15.74 2.36
N GLY A 4 14.96 -15.01 2.09
CA GLY A 4 14.91 -14.04 0.99
C GLY A 4 13.59 -13.29 0.97
N ILE A 5 13.39 -12.54 -0.09
CA ILE A 5 12.19 -11.74 -0.31
C ILE A 5 11.57 -12.15 -1.63
N VAL A 6 10.26 -12.36 -1.64
CA VAL A 6 9.49 -12.52 -2.86
C VAL A 6 8.60 -11.31 -3.06
N ASN A 7 8.56 -10.80 -4.28
CA ASN A 7 7.68 -9.72 -4.66
C ASN A 7 6.35 -10.31 -5.13
N ILE A 8 5.31 -10.24 -4.28
CA ILE A 8 3.99 -10.79 -4.59
C ILE A 8 3.10 -9.70 -5.18
N TYR A 9 2.41 -10.04 -6.26
CA TYR A 9 1.24 -9.31 -6.71
C TYR A 9 0.03 -9.75 -5.87
N LYS A 10 -0.39 -8.91 -4.92
CA LYS A 10 -1.59 -9.19 -4.13
C LYS A 10 -2.83 -8.94 -4.97
N GLU A 11 -3.61 -9.97 -5.18
CA GLU A 11 -4.87 -9.89 -5.90
C GLU A 11 -5.99 -9.32 -4.99
N LYS A 12 -7.04 -8.81 -5.61
CA LYS A 12 -8.24 -8.31 -4.92
C LYS A 12 -8.90 -9.42 -4.07
N GLY A 13 -9.43 -9.04 -2.91
CA GLY A 13 -10.10 -9.94 -1.99
C GLY A 13 -9.19 -10.62 -0.95
N TYR A 14 -7.86 -10.60 -1.15
CA TYR A 14 -6.91 -11.07 -0.13
C TYR A 14 -6.52 -9.93 0.81
N THR A 15 -6.46 -10.21 2.11
CA THR A 15 -5.69 -9.37 3.02
C THR A 15 -4.19 -9.65 2.88
N SER A 16 -3.33 -8.70 3.28
CA SER A 16 -1.88 -8.96 3.31
C SER A 16 -1.51 -10.13 4.24
N HIS A 17 -2.31 -10.42 5.26
CA HIS A 17 -2.15 -11.57 6.15
C HIS A 17 -2.53 -12.89 5.46
N ASP A 18 -3.56 -12.89 4.61
CA ASP A 18 -3.95 -14.08 3.83
C ASP A 18 -2.83 -14.47 2.86
N VAL A 19 -2.21 -13.50 2.20
CA VAL A 19 -1.03 -13.74 1.35
C VAL A 19 0.08 -14.44 2.15
N VAL A 20 0.38 -13.95 3.36
CA VAL A 20 1.37 -14.59 4.25
C VAL A 20 0.93 -15.99 4.66
N ALA A 21 -0.37 -16.20 4.95
CA ALA A 21 -0.91 -17.50 5.34
C ALA A 21 -0.82 -18.54 4.20
N VAL A 22 -1.15 -18.13 2.97
CA VAL A 22 -1.02 -18.97 1.77
C VAL A 22 0.44 -19.32 1.53
N LEU A 23 1.34 -18.34 1.54
CA LEU A 23 2.78 -18.57 1.35
C LEU A 23 3.35 -19.52 2.41
N ARG A 24 2.94 -19.43 3.68
CA ARG A 24 3.36 -20.37 4.73
C ARG A 24 3.05 -21.83 4.36
N LYS A 25 1.87 -22.06 3.77
CA LYS A 25 1.48 -23.42 3.32
C LYS A 25 2.29 -23.84 2.10
N VAL A 26 2.41 -22.97 1.10
CA VAL A 26 3.11 -23.28 -0.17
C VAL A 26 4.59 -23.59 0.07
N VAL A 27 5.29 -22.80 0.87
CA VAL A 27 6.73 -22.96 1.10
C VAL A 27 7.06 -23.86 2.29
N GLY A 28 6.07 -24.28 3.09
CA GLY A 28 6.26 -25.15 4.26
C GLY A 28 7.06 -24.50 5.39
N GLN A 29 6.96 -23.18 5.60
CA GLN A 29 7.80 -22.45 6.55
C GLN A 29 6.97 -21.42 7.33
N LYS A 30 7.18 -21.34 8.66
CA LYS A 30 6.37 -20.48 9.56
C LYS A 30 6.80 -19.02 9.56
N LYS A 31 8.12 -18.76 9.46
CA LYS A 31 8.67 -17.41 9.62
C LYS A 31 8.56 -16.62 8.31
N ILE A 32 7.45 -15.91 8.15
CA ILE A 32 7.12 -15.06 6.99
C ILE A 32 6.44 -13.78 7.49
N GLY A 33 6.78 -12.64 6.90
CA GLY A 33 6.18 -11.32 7.15
C GLY A 33 6.15 -10.47 5.89
N HIS A 34 5.29 -9.46 5.82
CA HIS A 34 5.19 -8.53 4.70
C HIS A 34 5.69 -7.13 5.06
N THR A 35 6.05 -6.31 4.07
CA THR A 35 6.67 -4.98 4.23
C THR A 35 5.68 -3.83 4.12
N GLY A 36 4.43 -4.02 4.47
CA GLY A 36 3.40 -2.96 4.44
C GLY A 36 2.04 -3.50 3.99
N THR A 37 1.03 -3.13 4.73
CA THR A 37 -0.34 -3.58 4.49
C THR A 37 -0.92 -2.96 3.22
N LEU A 38 -1.64 -3.75 2.45
CA LEU A 38 -2.62 -3.35 1.46
C LEU A 38 -4.01 -3.71 1.96
N ASP A 39 -4.98 -2.86 1.70
CA ASP A 39 -6.39 -3.13 1.99
C ASP A 39 -6.88 -4.34 1.17
N PRO A 40 -7.96 -5.03 1.58
CA PRO A 40 -8.44 -6.22 0.88
C PRO A 40 -8.77 -5.96 -0.60
N ASP A 41 -9.39 -4.82 -0.89
CA ASP A 41 -9.80 -4.44 -2.24
C ASP A 41 -8.68 -3.81 -3.09
N ALA A 42 -7.60 -3.34 -2.44
CA ALA A 42 -6.41 -2.87 -3.14
C ALA A 42 -5.59 -4.03 -3.68
N THR A 43 -4.94 -3.82 -4.83
CA THR A 43 -4.09 -4.81 -5.50
C THR A 43 -2.64 -4.36 -5.56
N GLY A 44 -1.77 -5.22 -6.11
CA GLY A 44 -0.41 -4.85 -6.51
C GLY A 44 0.69 -5.32 -5.58
N VAL A 45 1.81 -4.65 -5.68
CA VAL A 45 3.12 -5.02 -5.11
C VAL A 45 3.09 -5.18 -3.60
N LEU A 46 3.40 -6.38 -3.12
CA LEU A 46 3.51 -6.73 -1.70
C LEU A 46 4.79 -7.55 -1.47
N PRO A 47 5.93 -6.93 -1.17
CA PRO A 47 7.14 -7.68 -0.86
C PRO A 47 6.96 -8.46 0.45
N VAL A 48 7.27 -9.76 0.39
CA VAL A 48 7.13 -10.70 1.51
C VAL A 48 8.48 -11.28 1.87
N CYS A 49 8.85 -11.14 3.14
CA CYS A 49 10.12 -11.60 3.70
C CYS A 49 9.99 -12.99 4.30
N LEU A 50 10.94 -13.89 4.00
CA LEU A 50 10.98 -15.26 4.47
C LEU A 50 12.23 -15.54 5.33
N GLY A 51 12.08 -16.29 6.39
CA GLY A 51 13.18 -16.73 7.24
C GLY A 51 13.95 -15.57 7.88
N ARG A 52 15.25 -15.47 7.64
CA ARG A 52 16.09 -14.39 8.19
C ARG A 52 15.71 -13.02 7.66
N ALA A 53 15.15 -12.94 6.45
CA ALA A 53 14.70 -11.69 5.84
C ALA A 53 13.59 -10.99 6.64
N THR A 54 12.86 -11.69 7.49
CA THR A 54 11.87 -11.04 8.37
C THR A 54 12.47 -10.03 9.34
N LYS A 55 13.79 -10.09 9.60
CA LYS A 55 14.48 -9.11 10.45
C LYS A 55 14.65 -7.73 9.78
N VAL A 56 14.57 -7.68 8.46
CA VAL A 56 14.71 -6.44 7.67
C VAL A 56 13.37 -5.95 7.11
N CYS A 57 12.25 -6.60 7.43
CA CYS A 57 10.92 -6.15 7.00
C CYS A 57 10.66 -4.68 7.35
N GLU A 58 11.06 -4.24 8.53
CA GLU A 58 10.85 -2.88 9.01
C GLU A 58 11.60 -1.86 8.16
N LEU A 59 12.88 -2.16 7.83
CA LEU A 59 13.67 -1.32 6.93
C LEU A 59 13.03 -1.18 5.55
N LEU A 60 12.44 -2.26 5.02
CA LEU A 60 11.77 -2.26 3.72
C LEU A 60 10.39 -1.60 3.76
N THR A 61 9.78 -1.52 4.93
CA THR A 61 8.52 -0.80 5.14
C THR A 61 8.71 0.72 4.99
N ASP A 62 9.90 1.20 5.28
CA ASP A 62 10.25 2.63 5.28
C ASP A 62 10.48 3.23 3.88
N HIS A 63 10.39 2.44 2.82
CA HIS A 63 10.52 2.92 1.45
C HIS A 63 9.28 3.66 0.95
N ASP A 64 9.50 4.56 -0.01
CA ASP A 64 8.45 5.23 -0.77
C ASP A 64 7.64 4.24 -1.60
N LYS A 65 6.43 4.62 -1.96
CA LYS A 65 5.47 3.80 -2.71
C LYS A 65 4.86 4.62 -3.84
N THR A 66 4.59 3.92 -4.94
CA THR A 66 3.81 4.49 -6.05
C THR A 66 2.51 3.70 -6.18
N TYR A 67 1.43 4.42 -6.40
CA TYR A 67 0.10 3.87 -6.56
C TYR A 67 -0.55 4.39 -7.83
N GLU A 68 -1.30 3.53 -8.51
CA GLU A 68 -2.33 3.93 -9.46
C GLU A 68 -3.68 3.88 -8.74
N ALA A 69 -4.43 4.97 -8.82
CA ALA A 69 -5.66 5.16 -8.07
C ALA A 69 -6.77 5.72 -8.98
N LEU A 70 -7.99 5.21 -8.84
CA LEU A 70 -9.18 5.77 -9.44
C LEU A 70 -10.00 6.45 -8.34
N LEU A 71 -10.03 7.77 -8.40
CA LEU A 71 -10.84 8.62 -7.52
C LEU A 71 -12.24 8.80 -8.13
N LEU A 72 -13.28 8.59 -7.32
CA LEU A 72 -14.66 8.96 -7.62
C LEU A 72 -15.02 10.20 -6.82
N LEU A 73 -15.34 11.31 -7.52
CA LEU A 73 -15.88 12.53 -6.94
C LEU A 73 -17.39 12.45 -6.79
N GLY A 74 -17.96 13.20 -5.85
CA GLY A 74 -19.40 13.25 -5.62
C GLY A 74 -19.91 12.27 -4.55
N LYS A 75 -19.02 11.47 -3.93
CA LYS A 75 -19.44 10.49 -2.95
C LYS A 75 -18.44 10.39 -1.80
N THR A 76 -18.94 10.34 -0.54
CA THR A 76 -18.14 10.03 0.63
C THR A 76 -18.62 8.75 1.30
N THR A 77 -17.69 7.96 1.84
CA THR A 77 -17.95 6.73 2.54
C THR A 77 -17.20 6.69 3.87
N ASP A 78 -17.64 5.86 4.80
CA ASP A 78 -17.01 5.68 6.11
C ASP A 78 -15.60 5.07 6.03
N THR A 79 -15.32 4.26 4.99
CA THR A 79 -14.01 3.65 4.72
C THR A 79 -13.10 4.51 3.84
N GLN A 80 -13.63 5.59 3.25
CA GLN A 80 -12.97 6.43 2.22
C GLN A 80 -12.67 5.67 0.91
N ASP A 81 -13.30 4.52 0.70
CA ASP A 81 -13.34 3.76 -0.56
C ASP A 81 -14.76 3.27 -0.84
N ILE A 82 -15.01 2.76 -2.05
CA ILE A 82 -16.36 2.36 -2.49
C ILE A 82 -16.94 1.14 -1.74
N SER A 83 -16.14 0.45 -0.92
CA SER A 83 -16.61 -0.72 -0.15
C SER A 83 -17.36 -0.35 1.13
N GLY A 84 -17.26 0.91 1.55
CA GLY A 84 -17.89 1.43 2.77
C GLY A 84 -19.34 1.83 2.60
N GLU A 85 -19.99 2.15 3.74
CA GLU A 85 -21.31 2.75 3.74
C GLU A 85 -21.27 4.18 3.21
N VAL A 86 -22.17 4.53 2.30
CA VAL A 86 -22.28 5.88 1.75
C VAL A 86 -22.77 6.82 2.84
N LEU A 87 -21.97 7.83 3.16
CA LEU A 87 -22.29 8.87 4.13
C LEU A 87 -22.99 10.05 3.47
N GLU A 88 -22.53 10.42 2.27
CA GLU A 88 -23.07 11.56 1.53
C GLU A 88 -22.84 11.38 0.03
N GLU A 89 -23.81 11.83 -0.76
CA GLU A 89 -23.69 12.00 -2.23
C GLU A 89 -23.98 13.45 -2.59
N ARG A 90 -23.10 14.05 -3.40
CA ARG A 90 -23.23 15.42 -3.91
C ARG A 90 -23.02 15.38 -5.42
N ASP A 91 -23.76 16.23 -6.14
CA ASP A 91 -23.58 16.34 -7.60
C ASP A 91 -22.27 17.11 -7.92
N PRO A 92 -21.28 16.49 -8.57
CA PRO A 92 -20.06 17.16 -9.00
C PRO A 92 -20.22 17.97 -10.29
N GLY A 93 -21.43 18.09 -10.81
CA GLY A 93 -21.78 18.49 -12.18
C GLY A 93 -21.28 19.85 -12.68
N ASN A 94 -20.75 20.73 -11.82
CA ASN A 94 -20.21 22.03 -12.23
C ASN A 94 -18.67 22.10 -12.16
N LEU A 95 -18.00 21.01 -11.81
CA LEU A 95 -16.53 20.98 -11.75
C LEU A 95 -15.93 20.96 -13.16
N THR A 96 -14.97 21.83 -13.38
CA THR A 96 -14.14 21.79 -14.58
C THR A 96 -12.92 20.91 -14.36
N GLU A 97 -12.37 20.34 -15.41
CA GLU A 97 -11.12 19.56 -15.32
C GLU A 97 -9.96 20.40 -14.79
N GLU A 98 -9.94 21.70 -15.06
CA GLU A 98 -8.89 22.61 -14.58
C GLU A 98 -8.96 22.83 -13.08
N GLU A 99 -10.15 23.01 -12.51
CA GLU A 99 -10.35 23.12 -11.06
C GLU A 99 -9.93 21.82 -10.35
N VAL A 100 -10.32 20.67 -10.89
CA VAL A 100 -9.96 19.37 -10.33
C VAL A 100 -8.45 19.15 -10.41
N ARG A 101 -7.81 19.42 -11.54
CA ARG A 101 -6.37 19.34 -11.74
C ARG A 101 -5.62 20.22 -10.73
N SER A 102 -5.98 21.48 -10.65
CA SER A 102 -5.37 22.45 -9.76
C SER A 102 -5.50 22.05 -8.29
N CYS A 103 -6.67 21.51 -7.90
CA CYS A 103 -6.90 20.97 -6.57
C CYS A 103 -5.97 19.78 -6.28
N ILE A 104 -5.90 18.78 -7.17
CA ILE A 104 -5.05 17.60 -7.04
C ILE A 104 -3.58 18.00 -6.90
N GLU A 105 -3.07 18.85 -7.79
CA GLU A 105 -1.69 19.32 -7.79
C GLU A 105 -1.31 20.06 -6.50
N SER A 106 -2.28 20.71 -5.84
CA SER A 106 -2.07 21.41 -4.58
C SER A 106 -1.75 20.50 -3.38
N PHE A 107 -1.88 19.18 -3.53
CA PHE A 107 -1.46 18.18 -2.51
C PHE A 107 -0.01 17.72 -2.68
N ILE A 108 0.67 18.12 -3.77
CA ILE A 108 2.09 17.80 -3.95
C ILE A 108 2.92 18.57 -2.93
N GLY A 109 3.80 17.87 -2.24
CA GLY A 109 4.63 18.42 -1.18
C GLY A 109 4.32 17.81 0.20
N GLU A 110 4.67 18.53 1.25
CA GLU A 110 4.35 18.13 2.63
C GLU A 110 2.87 18.36 2.91
N TYR A 111 2.22 17.34 3.46
CA TYR A 111 0.78 17.31 3.67
C TYR A 111 0.44 16.69 5.02
N ASP A 112 -0.36 17.40 5.82
CA ASP A 112 -0.83 16.93 7.13
C ASP A 112 -2.08 16.06 6.97
N GLN A 113 -1.90 14.75 6.96
CA GLN A 113 -2.96 13.78 6.72
C GLN A 113 -3.51 13.21 8.04
N ILE A 114 -4.83 13.20 8.22
CA ILE A 114 -5.51 12.49 9.30
C ILE A 114 -5.76 11.05 8.86
N PRO A 115 -5.13 10.04 9.48
CA PRO A 115 -5.31 8.63 9.11
C PRO A 115 -6.77 8.20 9.18
N PRO A 116 -7.26 7.31 8.29
CA PRO A 116 -8.65 6.84 8.33
C PRO A 116 -8.90 5.97 9.56
N MET A 117 -10.17 5.87 10.00
CA MET A 117 -10.58 4.93 11.05
C MET A 117 -10.32 3.48 10.64
N TYR A 118 -10.52 3.15 9.38
CA TYR A 118 -10.21 1.83 8.83
C TYR A 118 -8.72 1.68 8.50
N SER A 119 -7.88 1.74 9.55
CA SER A 119 -6.43 1.55 9.44
C SER A 119 -5.88 0.62 10.53
N ALA A 120 -4.67 0.08 10.31
CA ALA A 120 -3.98 -0.77 11.26
C ALA A 120 -3.25 -0.02 12.37
N LEU A 121 -3.36 1.31 12.42
CA LEU A 121 -2.79 2.13 13.49
C LEU A 121 -3.43 1.78 14.83
N LYS A 122 -2.63 1.82 15.90
CA LYS A 122 -3.10 1.55 17.25
C LYS A 122 -3.31 2.84 18.05
N VAL A 123 -4.46 2.92 18.71
CA VAL A 123 -4.75 3.93 19.73
C VAL A 123 -5.12 3.20 21.02
N ASN A 124 -4.47 3.49 22.10
CA ASN A 124 -4.66 2.82 23.40
C ASN A 124 -4.59 1.27 23.31
N GLY A 125 -3.68 0.74 22.47
CA GLY A 125 -3.45 -0.69 22.31
C GLY A 125 -4.40 -1.41 21.34
N LYS A 126 -5.54 -0.82 20.94
CA LYS A 126 -6.48 -1.36 19.94
C LYS A 126 -6.21 -0.75 18.56
N LYS A 127 -6.39 -1.53 17.51
CA LYS A 127 -6.30 -1.02 16.14
C LYS A 127 -7.52 -0.18 15.79
N LEU A 128 -7.33 0.88 14.99
CA LEU A 128 -8.42 1.80 14.63
C LEU A 128 -9.55 1.08 13.90
N TYR A 129 -9.25 0.14 12.99
CA TYR A 129 -10.29 -0.62 12.29
C TYR A 129 -11.11 -1.51 13.21
N GLU A 130 -10.56 -1.98 14.35
CA GLU A 130 -11.31 -2.75 15.35
C GLU A 130 -12.34 -1.85 16.05
N LEU A 131 -11.94 -0.61 16.38
CA LEU A 131 -12.83 0.40 16.95
C LEU A 131 -13.91 0.84 15.95
N ALA A 132 -13.54 1.02 14.68
CA ALA A 132 -14.50 1.38 13.63
C ALA A 132 -15.60 0.31 13.49
N ARG A 133 -15.23 -0.97 13.47
CA ARG A 133 -16.19 -2.09 13.43
C ARG A 133 -17.09 -2.18 14.68
N GLU A 134 -16.64 -1.65 15.81
CA GLU A 134 -17.45 -1.48 17.02
C GLU A 134 -18.35 -0.22 16.96
N GLY A 135 -18.39 0.51 15.84
CA GLY A 135 -19.11 1.78 15.67
C GLY A 135 -18.51 2.95 16.44
N LYS A 136 -17.24 2.84 16.86
CA LYS A 136 -16.56 3.87 17.65
C LYS A 136 -15.64 4.70 16.78
N THR A 137 -15.81 6.02 16.86
CA THR A 137 -14.87 6.98 16.28
C THR A 137 -14.00 7.56 17.40
N VAL A 138 -12.70 7.65 17.16
CA VAL A 138 -11.74 8.25 18.09
C VAL A 138 -10.97 9.38 17.41
N GLU A 139 -10.54 10.34 18.21
CA GLU A 139 -9.68 11.40 17.71
C GLU A 139 -8.35 10.83 17.21
N ARG A 140 -7.93 11.27 16.04
CA ARG A 140 -6.69 10.87 15.38
C ARG A 140 -5.84 12.11 15.14
N LYS A 141 -4.59 12.03 15.53
CA LYS A 141 -3.63 13.10 15.25
C LYS A 141 -3.23 13.03 13.77
N SER A 142 -3.14 14.19 13.14
CA SER A 142 -2.57 14.30 11.80
C SER A 142 -1.11 13.83 11.80
N ARG A 143 -0.66 13.39 10.64
CA ARG A 143 0.72 12.96 10.38
C ARG A 143 1.21 13.63 9.12
N LYS A 144 2.43 14.13 9.18
CA LYS A 144 3.11 14.65 8.02
C LYS A 144 3.47 13.49 7.08
N VAL A 145 3.00 13.58 5.86
CA VAL A 145 3.38 12.71 4.75
C VAL A 145 3.91 13.57 3.61
N GLN A 146 4.67 12.97 2.71
CA GLN A 146 5.19 13.66 1.54
C GLN A 146 4.56 13.05 0.29
N ILE A 147 3.91 13.86 -0.50
CA ILE A 147 3.50 13.52 -1.86
C ILE A 147 4.61 14.03 -2.78
N HIS A 148 5.39 13.10 -3.34
CA HIS A 148 6.51 13.43 -4.21
C HIS A 148 6.05 13.92 -5.57
N GLY A 149 4.93 13.37 -6.06
CA GLY A 149 4.31 13.75 -7.31
C GLY A 149 2.94 13.10 -7.50
N ILE A 150 2.11 13.75 -8.29
CA ILE A 150 0.85 13.20 -8.79
C ILE A 150 0.81 13.43 -10.30
N ARG A 151 0.55 12.37 -11.05
CA ARG A 151 0.36 12.43 -12.50
C ARG A 151 -1.05 11.97 -12.82
N ILE A 152 -1.87 12.85 -13.35
CA ILE A 152 -3.21 12.51 -13.83
C ILE A 152 -3.05 11.71 -15.11
N LEU A 153 -3.56 10.49 -15.13
CA LEU A 153 -3.49 9.56 -16.26
C LEU A 153 -4.70 9.71 -17.17
N GLU A 154 -5.88 9.88 -16.55
CA GLU A 154 -7.16 10.03 -17.24
C GLU A 154 -8.11 10.84 -16.37
N MET A 155 -8.91 11.69 -17.00
CA MET A 155 -9.94 12.48 -16.32
C MET A 155 -11.23 12.42 -17.14
N ASN A 156 -12.22 11.72 -16.59
CA ASN A 156 -13.57 11.59 -17.12
C ASN A 156 -14.53 11.85 -15.95
N LEU A 157 -14.72 13.11 -15.61
CA LEU A 157 -15.50 13.48 -14.43
C LEU A 157 -16.85 12.75 -14.36
N PRO A 158 -17.21 12.17 -13.21
CA PRO A 158 -16.61 12.36 -11.88
C PRO A 158 -15.41 11.46 -11.56
N HIS A 159 -14.86 10.71 -12.50
CA HIS A 159 -13.74 9.79 -12.28
C HIS A 159 -12.40 10.44 -12.68
N VAL A 160 -11.40 10.27 -11.82
CA VAL A 160 -10.03 10.72 -12.06
C VAL A 160 -9.05 9.58 -11.76
N ARG A 161 -8.37 9.10 -12.79
CA ARG A 161 -7.29 8.13 -12.67
C ARG A 161 -5.96 8.86 -12.52
N MET A 162 -5.22 8.55 -11.48
CA MET A 162 -3.97 9.23 -11.17
C MET A 162 -2.91 8.25 -10.65
N GLU A 163 -1.65 8.53 -10.97
CA GLU A 163 -0.50 7.91 -10.34
C GLU A 163 0.02 8.83 -9.24
N VAL A 164 0.25 8.26 -8.06
CA VAL A 164 0.70 8.99 -6.87
C VAL A 164 1.99 8.38 -6.35
N ASP A 165 3.07 9.18 -6.32
CA ASP A 165 4.33 8.83 -5.68
C ASP A 165 4.42 9.50 -4.30
N CYS A 166 4.61 8.72 -3.25
CA CYS A 166 4.45 9.22 -1.88
C CYS A 166 5.36 8.50 -0.88
N SER A 167 5.59 9.18 0.25
CA SER A 167 6.33 8.63 1.38
C SER A 167 5.57 7.50 2.08
N LYS A 168 6.30 6.74 2.90
CA LYS A 168 5.70 5.73 3.80
C LYS A 168 4.57 6.33 4.64
N GLY A 169 3.57 5.51 4.92
CA GLY A 169 2.48 5.87 5.84
C GLY A 169 1.39 6.73 5.22
N THR A 170 1.49 7.10 3.96
CA THR A 170 0.45 7.81 3.21
C THR A 170 -0.74 6.90 2.94
N TYR A 171 -1.94 7.38 3.23
CA TYR A 171 -3.21 6.74 2.91
C TYR A 171 -3.80 7.38 1.65
N ILE A 172 -3.76 6.66 0.53
CA ILE A 172 -4.28 7.16 -0.75
C ILE A 172 -5.79 7.35 -0.70
N ARG A 173 -6.51 6.51 0.07
CA ARG A 173 -7.94 6.69 0.33
C ARG A 173 -8.24 8.04 0.97
N THR A 174 -7.44 8.43 1.95
CA THR A 174 -7.59 9.73 2.62
C THR A 174 -7.21 10.88 1.68
N LEU A 175 -6.18 10.72 0.85
CA LEU A 175 -5.85 11.72 -0.18
C LEU A 175 -7.06 11.95 -1.11
N GLY A 176 -7.69 10.89 -1.61
CA GLY A 176 -8.89 11.00 -2.45
C GLY A 176 -10.06 11.66 -1.74
N HIS A 177 -10.29 11.30 -0.47
CA HIS A 177 -11.30 11.94 0.37
C HIS A 177 -11.02 13.44 0.54
N ASP A 178 -9.81 13.83 0.90
CA ASP A 178 -9.43 15.22 1.16
C ASP A 178 -9.44 16.09 -0.12
N ILE A 179 -9.13 15.50 -1.28
CA ILE A 179 -9.32 16.14 -2.59
C ILE A 179 -10.81 16.46 -2.80
N GLY A 180 -11.69 15.47 -2.58
CA GLY A 180 -13.13 15.65 -2.72
C GLY A 180 -13.72 16.66 -1.74
N GLU A 181 -13.25 16.69 -0.49
CA GLU A 181 -13.66 17.69 0.50
C GLU A 181 -13.17 19.10 0.12
N LYS A 182 -11.95 19.24 -0.38
CA LYS A 182 -11.41 20.52 -0.85
C LYS A 182 -12.17 21.08 -2.05
N LEU A 183 -12.67 20.19 -2.91
CA LEU A 183 -13.56 20.53 -4.04
C LEU A 183 -15.02 20.73 -3.58
N GLN A 184 -15.36 20.49 -2.31
CA GLN A 184 -16.70 20.61 -1.73
C GLN A 184 -17.76 19.65 -2.32
N VAL A 185 -17.34 18.61 -2.99
CA VAL A 185 -18.23 17.59 -3.57
C VAL A 185 -18.10 16.22 -2.93
N GLY A 186 -17.09 16.03 -2.06
CA GLY A 186 -16.76 14.71 -1.53
C GLY A 186 -16.00 13.85 -2.53
N GLY A 187 -15.33 12.81 -2.00
CA GLY A 187 -14.56 11.87 -2.82
C GLY A 187 -14.29 10.57 -2.07
N CYS A 188 -14.21 9.47 -2.81
CA CYS A 188 -13.79 8.18 -2.30
C CYS A 188 -12.95 7.43 -3.35
N MET A 189 -12.17 6.48 -2.89
CA MET A 189 -11.32 5.67 -3.76
C MET A 189 -12.14 4.52 -4.35
N GLU A 190 -12.16 4.41 -5.68
CA GLU A 190 -12.85 3.33 -6.39
C GLU A 190 -11.93 2.15 -6.68
N GLU A 191 -10.71 2.43 -7.17
CA GLU A 191 -9.67 1.43 -7.41
C GLU A 191 -8.34 1.91 -6.84
N LEU A 192 -7.57 0.96 -6.32
CA LEU A 192 -6.24 1.23 -5.80
C LEU A 192 -5.30 0.07 -6.12
N GLU A 193 -4.26 0.36 -6.86
CA GLU A 193 -3.19 -0.58 -7.15
C GLU A 193 -1.84 0.00 -6.71
N ARG A 194 -1.08 -0.74 -5.90
CA ARG A 194 0.29 -0.36 -5.57
C ARG A 194 1.24 -0.90 -6.63
N THR A 195 1.79 -0.01 -7.45
CA THR A 195 2.66 -0.37 -8.57
C THR A 195 4.13 -0.48 -8.17
N LYS A 196 4.53 0.15 -7.03
CA LYS A 196 5.93 0.14 -6.58
C LYS A 196 6.07 0.23 -5.05
N VAL A 197 7.07 -0.46 -4.51
CA VAL A 197 7.55 -0.33 -3.12
C VAL A 197 9.07 -0.32 -3.15
N GLY A 198 9.70 0.85 -2.98
CA GLY A 198 11.13 1.00 -3.12
C GLY A 198 11.63 0.48 -4.47
N ARG A 199 12.43 -0.59 -4.46
CA ARG A 199 12.95 -1.24 -5.68
C ARG A 199 12.03 -2.30 -6.29
N PHE A 200 10.98 -2.69 -5.60
CA PHE A 200 10.04 -3.73 -6.06
C PHE A 200 8.99 -3.11 -6.98
N LEU A 201 8.93 -3.58 -8.21
CA LEU A 201 8.05 -3.09 -9.26
C LEU A 201 6.94 -4.10 -9.54
N LYS A 202 5.81 -3.64 -10.09
CA LYS A 202 4.66 -4.47 -10.44
C LYS A 202 5.02 -5.51 -11.50
N GLU A 203 5.79 -5.12 -12.51
CA GLU A 203 6.24 -5.98 -13.61
C GLU A 203 7.11 -7.16 -13.15
N ASP A 204 7.76 -7.04 -11.98
CA ASP A 204 8.59 -8.09 -11.38
C ASP A 204 7.82 -8.90 -10.32
N ALA A 205 6.53 -8.60 -10.11
CA ALA A 205 5.74 -9.28 -9.10
C ALA A 205 5.11 -10.57 -9.65
N VAL A 206 5.04 -11.59 -8.79
CA VAL A 206 4.43 -12.88 -9.10
C VAL A 206 3.15 -13.10 -8.28
N THR A 207 2.17 -13.78 -8.84
CA THR A 207 0.95 -14.17 -8.15
C THR A 207 1.19 -15.34 -7.17
N LEU A 208 0.28 -15.54 -6.24
CA LEU A 208 0.33 -16.70 -5.34
C LEU A 208 0.25 -18.04 -6.09
N ASP A 209 -0.50 -18.07 -7.19
CA ASP A 209 -0.64 -19.27 -8.01
C ASP A 209 0.64 -19.59 -8.79
N GLU A 210 1.33 -18.59 -9.33
CA GLU A 210 2.65 -18.80 -9.95
C GLU A 210 3.67 -19.33 -8.94
N VAL A 211 3.70 -18.81 -7.71
CA VAL A 211 4.58 -19.35 -6.67
C VAL A 211 4.25 -20.80 -6.35
N ARG A 212 2.95 -21.15 -6.30
CA ARG A 212 2.49 -22.53 -6.07
C ARG A 212 2.93 -23.46 -7.18
N GLN A 213 2.65 -23.10 -8.45
CA GLN A 213 3.00 -23.90 -9.62
C GLN A 213 4.49 -24.17 -9.71
N LYS A 214 5.32 -23.14 -9.58
CA LYS A 214 6.79 -23.31 -9.61
C LYS A 214 7.27 -24.20 -8.47
N LYS A 215 6.67 -24.06 -7.29
CA LYS A 215 7.03 -24.92 -6.14
C LYS A 215 6.67 -26.38 -6.37
N GLU A 216 5.52 -26.69 -6.98
CA GLU A 216 5.08 -28.04 -7.32
C GLU A 216 6.00 -28.69 -8.38
N GLN A 217 6.54 -27.89 -9.30
CA GLN A 217 7.51 -28.32 -10.32
C GLN A 217 8.93 -28.53 -9.74
N GLY A 218 9.15 -28.23 -8.46
CA GLY A 218 10.48 -28.30 -7.83
C GLY A 218 11.38 -27.13 -8.20
N GLU A 219 10.80 -26.11 -8.81
CA GLU A 219 11.44 -24.87 -9.23
C GLU A 219 11.10 -23.72 -8.26
N GLY A 220 11.45 -22.47 -8.65
CA GLY A 220 11.02 -21.26 -7.93
C GLY A 220 12.02 -20.74 -6.93
N ALA A 221 13.25 -21.27 -6.86
CA ALA A 221 14.31 -20.69 -6.04
C ALA A 221 14.62 -19.25 -6.46
N GLU A 222 14.51 -18.96 -7.76
CA GLU A 222 14.74 -17.67 -8.40
C GLU A 222 13.69 -16.61 -8.04
N LEU A 223 12.52 -17.02 -7.54
CA LEU A 223 11.47 -16.10 -7.06
C LEU A 223 11.86 -15.37 -5.77
N PHE A 224 12.85 -15.89 -5.05
CA PHE A 224 13.25 -15.39 -3.76
C PHE A 224 14.59 -14.67 -3.84
N THR A 225 14.56 -13.35 -3.89
CA THR A 225 15.76 -12.52 -3.88
C THR A 225 16.49 -12.67 -2.55
N PRO A 226 17.75 -13.12 -2.53
CA PRO A 226 18.56 -13.22 -1.32
C PRO A 226 18.81 -11.87 -0.66
N LEU A 227 19.07 -11.89 0.67
CA LEU A 227 19.27 -10.66 1.45
C LEU A 227 20.45 -9.81 0.99
N ASP A 228 21.55 -10.43 0.61
CA ASP A 228 22.75 -9.77 0.12
C ASP A 228 22.49 -9.00 -1.18
N GLN A 229 21.63 -9.52 -2.04
CA GLN A 229 21.20 -8.83 -3.26
C GLN A 229 20.25 -7.66 -2.98
N ILE A 230 19.46 -7.72 -1.91
CA ILE A 230 18.57 -6.61 -1.51
C ILE A 230 19.37 -5.39 -1.11
N PHE A 231 20.52 -5.58 -0.50
CA PHE A 231 21.39 -4.52 0.01
C PHE A 231 22.67 -4.35 -0.82
N ALA A 232 22.72 -4.89 -2.05
CA ALA A 232 23.90 -4.85 -2.90
C ALA A 232 24.42 -3.42 -3.22
N GLU A 233 23.54 -2.42 -3.12
CA GLU A 233 23.89 -1.00 -3.34
C GLU A 233 24.53 -0.34 -2.10
N LEU A 234 24.46 -1.01 -0.93
CA LEU A 234 25.07 -0.48 0.28
C LEU A 234 26.55 -0.83 0.36
N PRO A 235 27.37 0.01 0.98
CA PRO A 235 28.78 -0.31 1.23
C PRO A 235 28.92 -1.61 2.01
N ALA A 236 29.67 -2.58 1.48
CA ALA A 236 29.95 -3.84 2.12
C ALA A 236 31.29 -3.81 2.84
N VAL A 237 31.32 -4.32 4.08
CA VAL A 237 32.58 -4.56 4.83
C VAL A 237 32.75 -6.06 4.97
N THR A 238 33.87 -6.59 4.43
CA THR A 238 34.25 -7.97 4.62
C THR A 238 35.07 -8.10 5.90
N VAL A 239 34.56 -8.84 6.88
CA VAL A 239 35.27 -9.17 8.12
C VAL A 239 36.04 -10.48 7.89
N THR A 240 37.35 -10.41 7.90
CA THR A 240 38.24 -11.57 7.64
C THR A 240 38.63 -12.31 8.92
N ASP A 241 38.43 -11.73 10.10
CA ASP A 241 38.75 -12.34 11.39
C ASP A 241 37.47 -12.86 12.09
N ALA A 242 37.41 -14.18 12.31
CA ALA A 242 36.31 -14.85 12.99
C ALA A 242 36.16 -14.44 14.47
N LYS A 243 37.10 -13.69 15.05
CA LYS A 243 37.07 -13.15 16.42
C LYS A 243 36.44 -11.75 16.51
N ALA A 244 36.03 -11.17 15.40
CA ALA A 244 35.40 -9.83 15.34
C ALA A 244 33.88 -9.82 15.55
N TRP A 245 33.31 -10.92 16.11
CA TRP A 245 31.88 -11.06 16.44
C TRP A 245 31.69 -11.28 17.94
#